data_107f48d6c88704ba23ea671ee77019d4
#
_entry.id   107f48d6c88704ba23ea671ee77019d4
#
_cell.length_a   1.000
_cell.length_b   1.000
_cell.length_c   1.000
_cell.angle_alpha   90.00
_cell.angle_beta   90.00
_cell.angle_gamma   90.00
#
_symmetry.space_group_name_H-M   'P 1'
#
loop_
_entity.id
_entity.type
_entity.pdbx_description
1 polymer ?
#
loop_
_entity_poly.entity_id
_entity_poly.type
_entity_poly.pdbx_seq_one_letter_code
_entity_poly.pdbx_strand_id
1 'polypeptide(L)'
;MGTKTAVKKEGLPIIHCIITVALMIVIGLLPPVGPITSYGMQVIGVLVGVVYGMSMVDVYFPSLCAIIILALASGSFSTSVVSMLGSTTVWGMIMVCIVLYAMQAERVTDFFANWIINRKIIRGRPWLFSFAILVGDSLLSIISPEAAMLLFWEIIFAVCDAVKIDRKDPWSVSMIFGTCFASGVGIIYLPFMRNGLVVNNQFTAMSGGQIIDPLKYILGIVPLGICGIVIFILLCKFVFRINVTQLKNIDDSVVNREALILNARQKTVIGIVVAMIVLLLLPSLLPDCTIKTVLNDLSLLGMSSIVVLLFCVIRIGGKPLIRIQEASSKGVIWPMVMMVALIAPMGSALTSEDAGIVTLISDVLNPLVSGKPAWIFVAIMVVVGVVLTNFAQNLIIMSLLTPIVIAMANTVDIDIYAITCLLAIATHYAVCLPSASPSAGMMFANPNFKASFAYKNGVITLLACVVFILTVGYRWVNLIF
;
A
#
# COMPACT_ATOMS: atom_id res chain seq x y z
N MET A 1 6.76 -4.89 -41.81
CA MET A 1 6.89 -6.26 -41.29
C MET A 1 6.29 -6.29 -39.91
N GLY A 2 5.09 -6.85 -39.79
CA GLY A 2 4.33 -6.84 -38.51
C GLY A 2 4.88 -7.81 -37.51
N THR A 3 5.36 -7.32 -36.42
CA THR A 3 5.67 -8.10 -35.22
C THR A 3 4.34 -8.58 -34.61
N LYS A 4 4.05 -9.85 -34.77
CA LYS A 4 2.99 -10.55 -34.04
C LYS A 4 3.34 -10.50 -32.56
N THR A 5 2.73 -9.58 -31.83
CA THR A 5 2.63 -9.64 -30.37
C THR A 5 1.91 -10.93 -30.01
N ALA A 6 2.62 -11.89 -29.46
CA ALA A 6 2.02 -13.10 -28.93
C ALA A 6 1.07 -12.69 -27.80
N VAL A 7 -0.22 -12.80 -28.07
CA VAL A 7 -1.27 -12.73 -27.05
C VAL A 7 -0.99 -13.87 -26.07
N LYS A 8 -0.46 -13.54 -24.91
CA LYS A 8 -0.28 -14.47 -23.78
C LYS A 8 -1.67 -14.97 -23.44
N LYS A 9 -1.92 -16.27 -23.55
CA LYS A 9 -3.19 -16.88 -23.15
C LYS A 9 -3.49 -16.46 -21.71
N GLU A 10 -4.48 -15.62 -21.55
CA GLU A 10 -5.04 -15.19 -20.27
C GLU A 10 -5.84 -16.34 -19.65
N GLY A 11 -5.16 -17.32 -19.10
CA GLY A 11 -5.78 -18.37 -18.28
C GLY A 11 -5.03 -18.41 -16.94
N LEU A 12 -5.78 -18.50 -15.83
CA LEU A 12 -5.19 -18.79 -14.53
C LEU A 12 -4.28 -20.02 -14.63
N PRO A 13 -3.12 -20.01 -13.98
CA PRO A 13 -2.21 -21.16 -13.99
C PRO A 13 -2.84 -22.31 -13.17
N ILE A 14 -3.58 -23.18 -13.84
CA ILE A 14 -4.43 -24.23 -13.24
C ILE A 14 -3.68 -25.05 -12.20
N ILE A 15 -2.43 -25.41 -12.46
CA ILE A 15 -1.60 -26.16 -11.52
C ILE A 15 -1.44 -25.40 -10.20
N HIS A 16 -1.13 -24.10 -10.24
CA HIS A 16 -0.97 -23.28 -9.04
C HIS A 16 -2.29 -23.06 -8.32
N CYS A 17 -3.42 -22.97 -9.05
CA CYS A 17 -4.75 -22.93 -8.45
C CYS A 17 -5.05 -24.21 -7.66
N ILE A 18 -4.76 -25.38 -8.24
CA ILE A 18 -4.94 -26.68 -7.58
C ILE A 18 -4.04 -26.78 -6.34
N ILE A 19 -2.78 -26.39 -6.45
CA ILE A 19 -1.83 -26.38 -5.31
C ILE A 19 -2.33 -25.44 -4.20
N THR A 20 -2.84 -24.26 -4.55
CA THR A 20 -3.41 -23.31 -3.58
C THR A 20 -4.51 -23.95 -2.75
N VAL A 21 -5.50 -24.53 -3.40
CA VAL A 21 -6.63 -25.20 -2.72
C VAL A 21 -6.15 -26.44 -1.96
N ALA A 22 -5.24 -27.22 -2.55
CA ALA A 22 -4.68 -28.40 -1.90
C ALA A 22 -3.93 -28.02 -0.60
N LEU A 23 -3.11 -26.94 -0.60
CA LEU A 23 -2.44 -26.45 0.60
C LEU A 23 -3.44 -26.05 1.69
N MET A 24 -4.52 -25.34 1.32
CA MET A 24 -5.54 -24.93 2.27
C MET A 24 -6.20 -26.13 2.95
N ILE A 25 -6.50 -27.18 2.18
CA ILE A 25 -7.23 -28.35 2.69
C ILE A 25 -6.28 -29.34 3.37
N VAL A 26 -5.17 -29.73 2.70
CA VAL A 26 -4.27 -30.78 3.20
C VAL A 26 -3.61 -30.38 4.51
N ILE A 27 -3.12 -29.14 4.62
CA ILE A 27 -2.53 -28.67 5.89
C ILE A 27 -3.61 -28.62 6.99
N GLY A 28 -4.82 -28.18 6.66
CA GLY A 28 -5.94 -28.14 7.60
C GLY A 28 -6.40 -29.51 8.12
N LEU A 29 -6.09 -30.59 7.37
CA LEU A 29 -6.44 -31.97 7.76
C LEU A 29 -5.28 -32.67 8.50
N LEU A 30 -4.09 -32.06 8.62
CA LEU A 30 -3.00 -32.63 9.38
C LEU A 30 -3.33 -32.68 10.88
N PRO A 31 -2.76 -33.65 11.60
CA PRO A 31 -2.97 -33.73 13.05
C PRO A 31 -2.42 -32.48 13.76
N PRO A 32 -3.06 -32.06 14.85
CA PRO A 32 -2.62 -30.94 15.69
C PRO A 32 -1.16 -31.09 16.13
N VAL A 33 -0.42 -29.97 16.15
CA VAL A 33 1.00 -29.94 16.52
C VAL A 33 1.20 -28.96 17.69
N GLY A 34 1.75 -29.44 18.80
CA GLY A 34 2.01 -28.62 19.98
C GLY A 34 0.71 -27.99 20.54
N PRO A 35 0.65 -26.68 20.78
CA PRO A 35 -0.55 -26.00 21.28
C PRO A 35 -1.62 -25.74 20.20
N ILE A 36 -1.30 -25.99 18.92
CA ILE A 36 -2.21 -25.76 17.80
C ILE A 36 -3.32 -26.82 17.83
N THR A 37 -4.57 -26.38 17.74
CA THR A 37 -5.75 -27.26 17.66
C THR A 37 -6.05 -27.67 16.21
N SER A 38 -7.03 -28.59 16.02
CA SER A 38 -7.50 -28.95 14.67
C SER A 38 -8.05 -27.73 13.91
N TYR A 39 -8.73 -26.81 14.61
CA TYR A 39 -9.18 -25.54 14.03
C TYR A 39 -7.99 -24.65 13.67
N GLY A 40 -6.98 -24.55 14.52
CA GLY A 40 -5.74 -23.84 14.24
C GLY A 40 -5.01 -24.37 13.00
N MET A 41 -4.97 -25.70 12.80
CA MET A 41 -4.40 -26.29 11.59
C MET A 41 -5.17 -25.90 10.32
N GLN A 42 -6.52 -25.83 10.37
CA GLN A 42 -7.32 -25.32 9.26
C GLN A 42 -6.99 -23.86 8.94
N VAL A 43 -6.87 -23.01 9.96
CA VAL A 43 -6.52 -21.58 9.81
C VAL A 43 -5.12 -21.44 9.19
N ILE A 44 -4.15 -22.21 9.66
CA ILE A 44 -2.78 -22.22 9.09
C ILE A 44 -2.81 -22.72 7.62
N GLY A 45 -3.56 -23.77 7.34
CA GLY A 45 -3.71 -24.27 5.98
C GLY A 45 -4.25 -23.19 5.04
N VAL A 46 -5.31 -22.49 5.45
CA VAL A 46 -5.86 -21.37 4.69
C VAL A 46 -4.82 -20.25 4.53
N LEU A 47 -4.11 -19.87 5.59
CA LEU A 47 -3.09 -18.83 5.54
C LEU A 47 -1.97 -19.17 4.55
N VAL A 48 -1.41 -20.39 4.63
CA VAL A 48 -0.33 -20.86 3.75
C VAL A 48 -0.82 -20.91 2.30
N GLY A 49 -2.02 -21.43 2.08
CA GLY A 49 -2.63 -21.46 0.74
C GLY A 49 -2.88 -20.07 0.17
N VAL A 50 -3.34 -19.12 1.00
CA VAL A 50 -3.50 -17.70 0.60
C VAL A 50 -2.17 -17.10 0.19
N VAL A 51 -1.13 -17.22 1.02
CA VAL A 51 0.21 -16.68 0.73
C VAL A 51 0.78 -17.27 -0.56
N TYR A 52 0.69 -18.59 -0.74
CA TYR A 52 1.12 -19.26 -1.96
C TYR A 52 0.30 -18.80 -3.18
N GLY A 53 -1.02 -18.82 -3.08
CA GLY A 53 -1.91 -18.48 -4.19
C GLY A 53 -1.78 -17.02 -4.62
N MET A 54 -1.66 -16.09 -3.67
CA MET A 54 -1.43 -14.67 -3.98
C MET A 54 -0.07 -14.42 -4.64
N SER A 55 0.93 -15.27 -4.35
CA SER A 55 2.26 -15.15 -4.96
C SER A 55 2.34 -15.79 -6.35
N MET A 56 1.61 -16.88 -6.61
CA MET A 56 1.75 -17.71 -7.81
C MET A 56 0.58 -17.60 -8.80
N VAL A 57 -0.58 -17.11 -8.34
CA VAL A 57 -1.80 -17.00 -9.17
C VAL A 57 -2.19 -15.53 -9.31
N ASP A 58 -2.92 -15.01 -8.34
CA ASP A 58 -3.36 -13.62 -8.20
C ASP A 58 -3.87 -13.36 -6.78
N VAL A 59 -4.39 -12.15 -6.52
CA VAL A 59 -4.97 -11.80 -5.20
C VAL A 59 -6.43 -12.21 -5.07
N TYR A 60 -7.17 -12.31 -6.19
CA TYR A 60 -8.61 -12.57 -6.19
C TYR A 60 -8.94 -14.02 -5.87
N PHE A 61 -8.36 -14.96 -6.63
CA PHE A 61 -8.67 -16.39 -6.55
C PHE A 61 -8.41 -16.97 -5.14
N PRO A 62 -7.22 -16.83 -4.53
CA PRO A 62 -6.95 -17.38 -3.22
C PRO A 62 -7.77 -16.72 -2.11
N SER A 63 -8.09 -15.42 -2.22
CA SER A 63 -8.96 -14.74 -1.27
C SER A 63 -10.38 -15.30 -1.30
N LEU A 64 -10.92 -15.55 -2.49
CA LEU A 64 -12.24 -16.14 -2.64
C LEU A 64 -12.28 -17.59 -2.11
N CYS A 65 -11.27 -18.41 -2.43
CA CYS A 65 -11.13 -19.77 -1.89
C CYS A 65 -11.08 -19.78 -0.36
N ALA A 66 -10.28 -18.86 0.22
CA ALA A 66 -10.16 -18.74 1.68
C ALA A 66 -11.48 -18.33 2.35
N ILE A 67 -12.23 -17.37 1.77
CA ILE A 67 -13.56 -16.99 2.26
C ILE A 67 -14.50 -18.21 2.27
N ILE A 68 -14.51 -19.00 1.20
CA ILE A 68 -15.33 -20.20 1.10
C ILE A 68 -14.94 -21.23 2.16
N ILE A 69 -13.64 -21.53 2.29
CA ILE A 69 -13.15 -22.56 3.23
C ILE A 69 -13.40 -22.15 4.69
N LEU A 70 -13.12 -20.88 5.05
CA LEU A 70 -13.40 -20.38 6.40
C LEU A 70 -14.90 -20.36 6.70
N ALA A 71 -15.74 -20.01 5.72
CA ALA A 71 -17.19 -20.06 5.89
C ALA A 71 -17.72 -21.50 6.08
N LEU A 72 -17.12 -22.48 5.39
CA LEU A 72 -17.45 -23.90 5.61
C LEU A 72 -17.00 -24.37 6.99
N ALA A 73 -15.82 -23.97 7.44
CA ALA A 73 -15.29 -24.33 8.75
C ALA A 73 -16.11 -23.73 9.91
N SER A 74 -16.81 -22.60 9.72
CA SER A 74 -17.64 -21.97 10.74
C SER A 74 -18.97 -22.69 11.01
N GLY A 75 -19.35 -23.68 10.20
CA GLY A 75 -20.63 -24.41 10.30
C GLY A 75 -21.89 -23.62 9.88
N SER A 76 -21.74 -22.32 9.49
CA SER A 76 -22.85 -21.46 9.06
C SER A 76 -22.47 -20.67 7.79
N PHE A 77 -22.35 -21.39 6.69
CA PHE A 77 -21.78 -20.87 5.44
C PHE A 77 -22.39 -19.53 4.98
N SER A 78 -23.72 -19.49 4.79
CA SER A 78 -24.39 -18.28 4.27
C SER A 78 -24.20 -17.07 5.19
N THR A 79 -24.38 -17.25 6.49
CA THR A 79 -24.20 -16.18 7.48
C THR A 79 -22.78 -15.66 7.50
N SER A 80 -21.80 -16.57 7.45
CA SER A 80 -20.37 -16.22 7.44
C SER A 80 -20.00 -15.46 6.17
N VAL A 81 -20.39 -15.94 5.00
CA VAL A 81 -20.11 -15.22 3.72
C VAL A 81 -20.76 -13.84 3.71
N VAL A 82 -22.02 -13.73 4.16
CA VAL A 82 -22.69 -12.41 4.26
C VAL A 82 -21.97 -11.48 5.22
N SER A 83 -21.54 -11.96 6.39
CA SER A 83 -20.80 -11.12 7.34
C SER A 83 -19.45 -10.65 6.80
N MET A 84 -18.73 -11.51 6.06
CA MET A 84 -17.46 -11.20 5.43
C MET A 84 -17.61 -10.14 4.33
N LEU A 85 -18.51 -10.38 3.36
CA LEU A 85 -18.71 -9.50 2.21
C LEU A 85 -19.57 -8.28 2.53
N GLY A 86 -20.46 -8.36 3.50
CA GLY A 86 -21.37 -7.29 3.93
C GLY A 86 -20.77 -6.33 4.95
N SER A 87 -19.50 -6.46 5.31
CA SER A 87 -18.87 -5.61 6.32
C SER A 87 -18.77 -4.14 5.86
N THR A 88 -18.85 -3.20 6.80
CA THR A 88 -18.68 -1.75 6.55
C THR A 88 -17.33 -1.45 5.89
N THR A 89 -16.32 -2.21 6.21
CA THR A 89 -14.97 -2.13 5.64
C THR A 89 -14.95 -2.45 4.14
N VAL A 90 -15.60 -3.53 3.73
CA VAL A 90 -15.68 -3.94 2.32
C VAL A 90 -16.44 -2.90 1.50
N TRP A 91 -17.60 -2.47 1.98
CA TRP A 91 -18.40 -1.46 1.29
C TRP A 91 -17.71 -0.08 1.28
N GLY A 92 -17.04 0.30 2.37
CA GLY A 92 -16.19 1.50 2.41
C GLY A 92 -15.08 1.45 1.34
N MET A 93 -14.41 0.29 1.19
CA MET A 93 -13.39 0.10 0.15
C MET A 93 -13.95 0.26 -1.27
N ILE A 94 -15.13 -0.32 -1.55
CA ILE A 94 -15.79 -0.19 -2.86
C ILE A 94 -16.09 1.29 -3.16
N MET A 95 -16.66 2.03 -2.20
CA MET A 95 -16.98 3.45 -2.38
C MET A 95 -15.72 4.30 -2.57
N VAL A 96 -14.65 4.05 -1.82
CA VAL A 96 -13.36 4.75 -1.99
C VAL A 96 -12.75 4.45 -3.38
N CYS A 97 -12.83 3.22 -3.87
CA CYS A 97 -12.38 2.89 -5.22
C CYS A 97 -13.10 3.74 -6.28
N ILE A 98 -14.42 3.94 -6.13
CA ILE A 98 -15.21 4.79 -7.04
C ILE A 98 -14.80 6.26 -6.93
N VAL A 99 -14.51 6.76 -5.72
CA VAL A 99 -14.00 8.13 -5.51
C VAL A 99 -12.65 8.31 -6.20
N LEU A 100 -11.73 7.36 -6.04
CA LEU A 100 -10.40 7.41 -6.68
C LEU A 100 -10.52 7.33 -8.22
N TYR A 101 -11.46 6.53 -8.73
CA TYR A 101 -11.74 6.48 -10.16
C TYR A 101 -12.18 7.85 -10.72
N ALA A 102 -13.00 8.61 -9.99
CA ALA A 102 -13.38 9.95 -10.41
C ALA A 102 -12.17 10.87 -10.59
N MET A 103 -11.20 10.80 -9.66
CA MET A 103 -9.96 11.58 -9.76
C MET A 103 -9.10 11.16 -10.97
N GLN A 104 -9.03 9.86 -11.25
CA GLN A 104 -8.28 9.33 -12.40
C GLN A 104 -8.97 9.68 -13.73
N ALA A 105 -10.29 9.52 -13.82
CA ALA A 105 -11.06 9.80 -15.03
C ALA A 105 -10.98 11.29 -15.43
N GLU A 106 -10.91 12.20 -14.46
CA GLU A 106 -10.74 13.64 -14.69
C GLU A 106 -9.25 14.06 -14.79
N ARG A 107 -8.30 13.11 -14.84
CA ARG A 107 -6.86 13.36 -14.97
C ARG A 107 -6.30 14.34 -13.93
N VAL A 108 -6.75 14.22 -12.70
CA VAL A 108 -6.29 15.07 -11.59
C VAL A 108 -4.80 14.85 -11.32
N THR A 109 -4.31 13.62 -11.51
CA THR A 109 -2.89 13.27 -11.40
C THR A 109 -2.01 14.07 -12.34
N ASP A 110 -2.43 14.24 -13.62
CA ASP A 110 -1.66 14.97 -14.63
C ASP A 110 -1.46 16.44 -14.21
N PHE A 111 -2.53 17.06 -13.70
CA PHE A 111 -2.45 18.43 -13.20
C PHE A 111 -1.44 18.57 -12.06
N PHE A 112 -1.55 17.73 -11.02
CA PHE A 112 -0.65 17.84 -9.86
C PHE A 112 0.81 17.57 -10.22
N ALA A 113 1.09 16.60 -11.09
CA ALA A 113 2.46 16.33 -11.53
C ALA A 113 3.07 17.54 -12.26
N ASN A 114 2.34 18.09 -13.24
CA ASN A 114 2.78 19.29 -13.96
C ASN A 114 2.95 20.49 -13.02
N TRP A 115 2.04 20.64 -12.03
CA TRP A 115 2.12 21.72 -11.04
C TRP A 115 3.37 21.61 -10.15
N ILE A 116 3.74 20.40 -9.70
CA ILE A 116 4.93 20.17 -8.87
C ILE A 116 6.19 20.53 -9.64
N ILE A 117 6.32 20.04 -10.88
CA ILE A 117 7.53 20.20 -11.69
C ILE A 117 7.75 21.65 -12.15
N ASN A 118 6.67 22.39 -12.34
CA ASN A 118 6.76 23.77 -12.84
C ASN A 118 7.16 24.81 -11.76
N ARG A 119 7.55 24.39 -10.56
CA ARG A 119 7.94 25.31 -9.50
C ARG A 119 9.31 25.95 -9.77
N LYS A 120 9.40 27.29 -9.73
CA LYS A 120 10.63 28.05 -9.95
C LYS A 120 11.81 27.63 -9.04
N ILE A 121 11.52 27.16 -7.81
CA ILE A 121 12.53 26.72 -6.83
C ILE A 121 13.31 25.47 -7.28
N ILE A 122 12.77 24.70 -8.23
CA ILE A 122 13.36 23.45 -8.71
C ILE A 122 14.38 23.71 -9.85
N ARG A 123 14.24 24.83 -10.56
CA ARG A 123 15.03 25.16 -11.74
C ARG A 123 16.52 25.33 -11.40
N GLY A 124 17.39 24.76 -12.22
CA GLY A 124 18.85 24.80 -12.03
C GLY A 124 19.38 24.00 -10.81
N ARG A 125 18.50 23.24 -10.12
CA ARG A 125 18.85 22.44 -8.95
C ARG A 125 18.50 20.96 -9.18
N PRO A 126 19.35 20.18 -9.85
CA PRO A 126 19.02 18.81 -10.27
C PRO A 126 18.58 17.89 -9.15
N TRP A 127 19.20 17.95 -7.97
CA TRP A 127 18.83 17.11 -6.83
C TRP A 127 17.48 17.50 -6.22
N LEU A 128 17.14 18.78 -6.21
CA LEU A 128 15.84 19.25 -5.76
C LEU A 128 14.75 18.87 -6.77
N PHE A 129 15.06 18.88 -8.06
CA PHE A 129 14.20 18.38 -9.13
C PHE A 129 13.93 16.87 -8.98
N SER A 130 15.00 16.07 -8.77
CA SER A 130 14.87 14.63 -8.50
C SER A 130 14.02 14.35 -7.25
N PHE A 131 14.24 15.10 -6.17
CA PHE A 131 13.43 14.99 -4.96
C PHE A 131 11.96 15.34 -5.21
N ALA A 132 11.67 16.41 -5.97
CA ALA A 132 10.32 16.82 -6.30
C ALA A 132 9.57 15.78 -7.15
N ILE A 133 10.26 15.10 -8.09
CA ILE A 133 9.71 13.97 -8.83
C ILE A 133 9.27 12.87 -7.87
N LEU A 134 10.13 12.45 -6.94
CA LEU A 134 9.84 11.33 -6.04
C LEU A 134 8.76 11.68 -5.00
N VAL A 135 8.80 12.89 -4.42
CA VAL A 135 7.74 13.34 -3.52
C VAL A 135 6.42 13.50 -4.28
N GLY A 136 6.47 14.04 -5.49
CA GLY A 136 5.28 14.13 -6.34
C GLY A 136 4.68 12.77 -6.65
N ASP A 137 5.50 11.80 -7.01
CA ASP A 137 5.09 10.42 -7.25
C ASP A 137 4.47 9.80 -5.99
N SER A 138 5.11 9.95 -4.83
CA SER A 138 4.58 9.40 -3.58
C SER A 138 3.21 9.99 -3.19
N LEU A 139 3.01 11.29 -3.40
CA LEU A 139 1.73 11.94 -3.13
C LEU A 139 0.64 11.53 -4.12
N LEU A 140 0.98 11.40 -5.41
CA LEU A 140 0.02 10.96 -6.45
C LEU A 140 -0.29 9.47 -6.35
N SER A 141 0.59 8.67 -5.76
CA SER A 141 0.38 7.24 -5.52
C SER A 141 -0.76 6.96 -4.52
N ILE A 142 -1.18 7.94 -3.74
CA ILE A 142 -2.41 7.90 -2.94
C ILE A 142 -3.62 7.66 -3.86
N ILE A 143 -3.60 8.22 -5.07
CA ILE A 143 -4.70 8.09 -6.05
C ILE A 143 -4.48 6.85 -6.90
N SER A 144 -3.30 6.72 -7.55
CA SER A 144 -2.93 5.59 -8.38
C SER A 144 -1.41 5.50 -8.52
N PRO A 145 -0.76 4.53 -7.86
CA PRO A 145 0.69 4.37 -7.96
C PRO A 145 1.14 4.06 -9.39
N GLU A 146 0.39 3.23 -10.11
CA GLU A 146 0.73 2.86 -11.48
C GLU A 146 0.67 4.05 -12.43
N ALA A 147 -0.39 4.86 -12.33
CA ALA A 147 -0.55 6.06 -13.14
C ALA A 147 0.49 7.13 -12.78
N ALA A 148 0.79 7.31 -11.49
CA ALA A 148 1.81 8.23 -11.02
C ALA A 148 3.20 7.86 -11.58
N MET A 149 3.61 6.59 -11.44
CA MET A 149 4.88 6.11 -11.98
C MET A 149 5.01 6.33 -13.47
N LEU A 150 4.00 5.94 -14.27
CA LEU A 150 4.02 6.13 -15.73
C LEU A 150 4.17 7.61 -16.10
N LEU A 151 3.42 8.48 -15.44
CA LEU A 151 3.46 9.91 -15.67
C LEU A 151 4.85 10.50 -15.36
N PHE A 152 5.43 10.13 -14.22
CA PHE A 152 6.76 10.60 -13.88
C PHE A 152 7.87 9.99 -14.75
N TRP A 153 7.69 8.76 -15.28
CA TRP A 153 8.60 8.20 -16.28
C TRP A 153 8.58 9.00 -17.59
N GLU A 154 7.40 9.39 -18.07
CA GLU A 154 7.30 10.27 -19.23
C GLU A 154 8.07 11.58 -19.04
N ILE A 155 7.97 12.17 -17.84
CA ILE A 155 8.70 13.38 -17.49
C ILE A 155 10.22 13.12 -17.41
N ILE A 156 10.64 12.03 -16.78
CA ILE A 156 12.06 11.64 -16.72
C ILE A 156 12.62 11.46 -18.14
N PHE A 157 11.88 10.80 -19.04
CA PHE A 157 12.31 10.59 -20.41
C PHE A 157 12.31 11.88 -21.23
N ALA A 158 11.31 12.75 -21.05
CA ALA A 158 11.30 14.06 -21.68
C ALA A 158 12.50 14.93 -21.25
N VAL A 159 12.90 14.84 -19.99
CA VAL A 159 14.13 15.48 -19.49
C VAL A 159 15.36 14.88 -20.16
N CYS A 160 15.47 13.55 -20.23
CA CYS A 160 16.59 12.88 -20.91
C CYS A 160 16.74 13.37 -22.36
N ASP A 161 15.62 13.41 -23.09
CA ASP A 161 15.59 13.86 -24.48
C ASP A 161 16.00 15.36 -24.62
N ALA A 162 15.52 16.22 -23.71
CA ALA A 162 15.83 17.65 -23.70
C ALA A 162 17.31 17.96 -23.44
N VAL A 163 17.92 17.22 -22.48
CA VAL A 163 19.35 17.40 -22.16
C VAL A 163 20.27 16.45 -22.93
N LYS A 164 19.72 15.68 -23.89
CA LYS A 164 20.42 14.76 -24.80
C LYS A 164 21.24 13.69 -24.08
N ILE A 165 20.68 13.09 -23.02
CA ILE A 165 21.25 11.92 -22.33
C ILE A 165 20.45 10.67 -22.67
N ASP A 166 21.10 9.50 -22.60
CA ASP A 166 20.43 8.21 -22.82
C ASP A 166 19.34 7.98 -21.75
N ARG A 167 18.20 7.45 -22.15
CA ARG A 167 17.14 7.03 -21.23
C ARG A 167 17.58 5.92 -20.27
N LYS A 168 18.72 5.25 -20.54
CA LYS A 168 19.40 4.28 -19.66
C LYS A 168 20.55 4.90 -18.86
N ASP A 169 20.65 6.23 -18.83
CA ASP A 169 21.63 6.95 -18.00
C ASP A 169 21.42 6.60 -16.51
N PRO A 170 22.48 6.55 -15.69
CA PRO A 170 22.40 6.25 -14.27
C PRO A 170 21.38 7.11 -13.51
N TRP A 171 21.20 8.39 -13.87
CA TRP A 171 20.17 9.24 -13.27
C TRP A 171 18.77 8.74 -13.61
N SER A 172 18.47 8.51 -14.89
CA SER A 172 17.16 8.01 -15.32
C SER A 172 16.82 6.66 -14.66
N VAL A 173 17.77 5.71 -14.69
CA VAL A 173 17.61 4.40 -14.02
C VAL A 173 17.34 4.57 -12.53
N SER A 174 18.05 5.49 -11.85
CA SER A 174 17.82 5.75 -10.43
C SER A 174 16.45 6.38 -10.16
N MET A 175 15.97 7.25 -11.06
CA MET A 175 14.65 7.86 -10.92
C MET A 175 13.52 6.86 -11.18
N ILE A 176 13.68 5.94 -12.15
CA ILE A 176 12.72 4.84 -12.37
C ILE A 176 12.62 3.94 -11.13
N PHE A 177 13.75 3.60 -10.50
CA PHE A 177 13.76 2.89 -9.22
C PHE A 177 13.14 3.73 -8.10
N GLY A 178 13.52 5.00 -8.02
CA GLY A 178 13.05 5.94 -7.00
C GLY A 178 11.54 6.16 -7.05
N THR A 179 10.92 6.21 -8.23
CA THR A 179 9.45 6.28 -8.34
C THR A 179 8.78 5.01 -7.84
N CYS A 180 9.31 3.83 -8.14
CA CYS A 180 8.80 2.58 -7.56
C CYS A 180 8.87 2.59 -6.01
N PHE A 181 10.00 3.03 -5.45
CA PHE A 181 10.18 3.18 -4.01
C PHE A 181 9.24 4.23 -3.41
N ALA A 182 9.12 5.39 -4.04
CA ALA A 182 8.26 6.48 -3.60
C ALA A 182 6.76 6.11 -3.67
N SER A 183 6.35 5.42 -4.74
CA SER A 183 5.00 4.86 -4.87
C SER A 183 4.69 3.85 -3.75
N GLY A 184 5.66 2.98 -3.43
CA GLY A 184 5.51 1.99 -2.37
C GLY A 184 5.20 2.63 -1.01
N VAL A 185 5.87 3.72 -0.64
CA VAL A 185 5.58 4.43 0.62
C VAL A 185 4.38 5.36 0.51
N GLY A 186 4.13 5.95 -0.66
CA GLY A 186 3.02 6.88 -0.87
C GLY A 186 1.64 6.23 -0.76
N ILE A 187 1.51 4.99 -1.18
CA ILE A 187 0.24 4.25 -1.19
C ILE A 187 -0.33 4.00 0.22
N ILE A 188 0.47 4.14 1.28
CA ILE A 188 0.04 3.97 2.68
C ILE A 188 -0.12 5.28 3.46
N TYR A 189 0.05 6.45 2.84
CA TYR A 189 0.03 7.72 3.56
C TYR A 189 -1.30 8.04 4.24
N LEU A 190 -2.41 7.62 3.67
CA LEU A 190 -3.75 7.89 4.22
C LEU A 190 -4.41 6.59 4.73
N PRO A 191 -4.88 6.54 6.00
CA PRO A 191 -5.45 5.33 6.61
C PRO A 191 -6.82 4.94 6.04
N PHE A 192 -7.41 5.79 5.21
CA PHE A 192 -8.73 5.60 4.60
C PHE A 192 -8.67 5.47 3.06
N MET A 193 -7.48 5.31 2.50
CA MET A 193 -7.27 5.12 1.05
C MET A 193 -6.25 4.03 0.76
N ARG A 194 -6.44 3.32 -0.34
CA ARG A 194 -5.46 2.35 -0.87
C ARG A 194 -4.97 1.35 0.19
N ASN A 195 -3.65 1.10 0.22
CA ASN A 195 -3.04 0.15 1.16
C ASN A 195 -3.09 0.65 2.61
N GLY A 196 -3.11 1.97 2.84
CA GLY A 196 -3.30 2.53 4.17
C GLY A 196 -4.63 2.10 4.80
N LEU A 197 -5.71 2.05 4.00
CA LEU A 197 -7.00 1.52 4.43
C LEU A 197 -6.89 0.01 4.78
N VAL A 198 -6.16 -0.76 3.98
CA VAL A 198 -5.96 -2.19 4.25
C VAL A 198 -5.19 -2.39 5.55
N VAL A 199 -4.10 -1.63 5.77
CA VAL A 199 -3.31 -1.65 7.02
C VAL A 199 -4.18 -1.34 8.23
N ASN A 200 -4.98 -0.27 8.17
CA ASN A 200 -5.86 0.13 9.26
C ASN A 200 -6.94 -0.92 9.55
N ASN A 201 -7.51 -1.52 8.51
CA ASN A 201 -8.50 -2.58 8.64
C ASN A 201 -7.92 -3.86 9.24
N GLN A 202 -6.71 -4.25 8.84
CA GLN A 202 -5.99 -5.39 9.43
C GLN A 202 -5.74 -5.15 10.92
N PHE A 203 -5.24 -3.97 11.27
CA PHE A 203 -5.04 -3.60 12.67
C PHE A 203 -6.34 -3.69 13.46
N THR A 204 -7.41 -3.04 13.00
CA THR A 204 -8.72 -3.04 13.69
C THR A 204 -9.28 -4.45 13.88
N ALA A 205 -9.18 -5.30 12.83
CA ALA A 205 -9.67 -6.67 12.90
C ALA A 205 -8.91 -7.54 13.94
N MET A 206 -7.61 -7.30 14.06
CA MET A 206 -6.71 -8.14 14.88
C MET A 206 -6.50 -7.60 16.31
N SER A 207 -6.78 -6.31 16.55
CA SER A 207 -6.66 -5.67 17.87
C SER A 207 -7.94 -5.68 18.71
N GLY A 208 -8.95 -6.47 18.34
CA GLY A 208 -10.23 -6.51 19.05
C GLY A 208 -11.09 -5.26 18.80
N GLY A 209 -11.00 -4.65 17.63
CA GLY A 209 -11.81 -3.50 17.22
C GLY A 209 -11.19 -2.14 17.56
N GLN A 210 -9.95 -2.08 18.01
CA GLN A 210 -9.26 -0.80 18.23
C GLN A 210 -9.02 -0.09 16.89
N ILE A 211 -9.08 1.24 16.90
CA ILE A 211 -8.91 2.08 15.70
C ILE A 211 -7.69 2.98 15.89
N ILE A 212 -6.82 3.04 14.88
CA ILE A 212 -5.73 4.01 14.86
C ILE A 212 -6.31 5.38 14.53
N ASP A 213 -6.03 6.38 15.37
CA ASP A 213 -6.42 7.76 15.06
C ASP A 213 -5.84 8.19 13.71
N PRO A 214 -6.67 8.64 12.75
CA PRO A 214 -6.22 8.97 11.39
C PRO A 214 -5.13 10.04 11.34
N LEU A 215 -5.19 11.03 12.23
CA LEU A 215 -4.19 12.11 12.26
C LEU A 215 -2.86 11.58 12.80
N LYS A 216 -2.88 10.79 13.88
CA LYS A 216 -1.68 10.14 14.43
C LYS A 216 -1.06 9.18 13.41
N TYR A 217 -1.88 8.41 12.67
CA TYR A 217 -1.41 7.54 11.59
C TYR A 217 -0.64 8.34 10.54
N ILE A 218 -1.20 9.44 10.03
CA ILE A 218 -0.58 10.30 9.02
C ILE A 218 0.73 10.90 9.55
N LEU A 219 0.71 11.41 10.78
CA LEU A 219 1.91 11.97 11.43
C LEU A 219 2.97 10.90 11.69
N GLY A 220 2.58 9.66 11.94
CA GLY A 220 3.49 8.53 12.10
C GLY A 220 4.15 8.12 10.78
N ILE A 221 3.39 8.02 9.70
CA ILE A 221 3.84 7.40 8.44
C ILE A 221 4.43 8.39 7.44
N VAL A 222 3.75 9.53 7.19
CA VAL A 222 4.17 10.45 6.11
C VAL A 222 5.58 11.00 6.30
N PRO A 223 5.97 11.50 7.48
CA PRO A 223 7.34 11.98 7.68
C PRO A 223 8.39 10.90 7.45
N LEU A 224 8.13 9.66 7.91
CA LEU A 224 9.05 8.54 7.72
C LEU A 224 9.18 8.15 6.24
N GLY A 225 8.07 8.16 5.49
CA GLY A 225 8.09 7.91 4.05
C GLY A 225 8.89 8.98 3.29
N ILE A 226 8.67 10.26 3.60
CA ILE A 226 9.42 11.38 2.99
C ILE A 226 10.90 11.30 3.37
N CYS A 227 11.24 10.99 4.62
CA CYS A 227 12.63 10.78 5.03
C CYS A 227 13.29 9.61 4.29
N GLY A 228 12.55 8.51 4.03
CA GLY A 228 13.03 7.42 3.17
C GLY A 228 13.41 7.91 1.76
N ILE A 229 12.58 8.77 1.16
CA ILE A 229 12.89 9.40 -0.14
C ILE A 229 14.14 10.30 -0.04
N VAL A 230 14.27 11.09 1.02
CA VAL A 230 15.48 11.91 1.28
C VAL A 230 16.71 11.03 1.37
N ILE A 231 16.65 9.93 2.14
CA ILE A 231 17.75 8.97 2.28
C ILE A 231 18.15 8.42 0.90
N PHE A 232 17.17 8.00 0.09
CA PHE A 232 17.45 7.52 -1.28
C PHE A 232 18.17 8.59 -2.13
N ILE A 233 17.70 9.83 -2.12
CA ILE A 233 18.36 10.95 -2.85
C ILE A 233 19.79 11.20 -2.34
N LEU A 234 20.00 11.15 -1.03
CA LEU A 234 21.34 11.31 -0.45
C LEU A 234 22.27 10.14 -0.84
N LEU A 235 21.76 8.92 -0.88
CA LEU A 235 22.50 7.75 -1.39
C LEU A 235 22.86 7.93 -2.86
N CYS A 236 21.92 8.36 -3.71
CA CYS A 236 22.20 8.66 -5.11
C CYS A 236 23.32 9.70 -5.29
N LYS A 237 23.31 10.73 -4.45
CA LYS A 237 24.28 11.82 -4.53
C LYS A 237 25.66 11.43 -3.98
N PHE A 238 25.73 10.82 -2.80
CA PHE A 238 26.98 10.64 -2.06
C PHE A 238 27.57 9.24 -2.18
N VAL A 239 26.72 8.21 -2.22
CA VAL A 239 27.16 6.80 -2.24
C VAL A 239 27.23 6.27 -3.68
N PHE A 240 26.17 6.43 -4.45
CA PHE A 240 26.13 5.97 -5.85
C PHE A 240 26.81 6.96 -6.80
N ARG A 241 27.05 8.19 -6.34
CA ARG A 241 27.78 9.26 -7.06
C ARG A 241 27.24 9.49 -8.48
N ILE A 242 25.92 9.57 -8.60
CA ILE A 242 25.25 9.76 -9.88
C ILE A 242 25.54 11.17 -10.38
N ASN A 243 26.00 11.27 -11.62
CA ASN A 243 26.28 12.55 -12.25
C ASN A 243 24.99 13.21 -12.77
N VAL A 244 24.71 14.41 -12.29
CA VAL A 244 23.52 15.20 -12.66
C VAL A 244 23.88 16.56 -13.27
N THR A 245 25.14 16.75 -13.69
CA THR A 245 25.63 18.05 -14.19
C THR A 245 24.88 18.53 -15.44
N GLN A 246 24.51 17.61 -16.31
CA GLN A 246 23.77 17.91 -17.55
C GLN A 246 22.34 18.41 -17.27
N LEU A 247 21.77 18.05 -16.14
CA LEU A 247 20.41 18.46 -15.73
C LEU A 247 20.34 19.93 -15.25
N LYS A 248 21.45 20.61 -15.09
CA LYS A 248 21.46 22.04 -14.72
C LYS A 248 20.88 22.94 -15.81
N ASN A 249 20.90 22.46 -17.07
CA ASN A 249 20.46 23.20 -18.26
C ASN A 249 19.06 22.78 -18.72
N ILE A 250 18.20 22.29 -17.82
CA ILE A 250 16.81 21.98 -18.18
C ILE A 250 16.09 23.29 -18.53
N ASP A 251 15.68 23.40 -19.79
CA ASP A 251 14.94 24.54 -20.31
C ASP A 251 13.42 24.39 -20.10
N ASP A 252 12.67 25.49 -20.22
CA ASP A 252 11.22 25.58 -20.06
C ASP A 252 10.41 24.68 -21.05
N SER A 253 11.06 24.08 -22.02
CA SER A 253 10.45 23.26 -23.08
C SER A 253 9.84 21.94 -22.58
N VAL A 254 10.23 21.47 -21.38
CA VAL A 254 9.77 20.19 -20.79
C VAL A 254 8.41 20.34 -20.10
N VAL A 255 7.90 21.57 -19.95
CA VAL A 255 6.69 21.87 -19.18
C VAL A 255 5.49 22.08 -20.09
N ASN A 256 4.47 21.26 -19.95
CA ASN A 256 3.18 21.50 -20.61
C ASN A 256 2.38 22.55 -19.83
N ARG A 257 2.42 23.82 -20.28
CA ARG A 257 1.73 24.94 -19.61
C ARG A 257 0.21 24.86 -19.70
N GLU A 258 -0.34 24.21 -20.71
CA GLU A 258 -1.80 24.05 -20.86
C GLU A 258 -2.36 23.11 -19.79
N ALA A 259 -1.58 22.14 -19.31
CA ALA A 259 -1.96 21.22 -18.24
C ALA A 259 -1.99 21.87 -16.84
N LEU A 260 -1.64 23.15 -16.70
CA LEU A 260 -1.64 23.89 -15.43
C LEU A 260 -2.96 24.59 -15.11
N ILE A 261 -3.95 24.52 -16.01
CA ILE A 261 -5.27 25.15 -15.79
C ILE A 261 -6.29 24.07 -15.48
N LEU A 262 -6.74 24.05 -14.20
CA LEU A 262 -7.84 23.19 -13.79
C LEU A 262 -9.14 23.58 -14.49
N ASN A 263 -9.78 22.63 -15.13
CA ASN A 263 -11.15 22.81 -15.65
C ASN A 263 -12.18 22.75 -14.48
N ALA A 264 -13.43 23.13 -14.78
CA ALA A 264 -14.49 23.17 -13.76
C ALA A 264 -14.76 21.78 -13.13
N ARG A 265 -14.67 20.70 -13.93
CA ARG A 265 -14.90 19.32 -13.45
C ARG A 265 -13.80 18.90 -12.47
N GLN A 266 -12.53 19.13 -12.81
CA GLN A 266 -11.37 18.85 -11.97
C GLN A 266 -11.46 19.63 -10.64
N LYS A 267 -11.77 20.94 -10.69
CA LYS A 267 -11.93 21.76 -9.48
C LYS A 267 -12.99 21.19 -8.54
N THR A 268 -14.13 20.78 -9.11
CA THR A 268 -15.24 20.22 -8.31
C THR A 268 -14.87 18.87 -7.71
N VAL A 269 -14.27 17.97 -8.48
CA VAL A 269 -13.82 16.65 -7.97
C VAL A 269 -12.78 16.81 -6.86
N ILE A 270 -11.76 17.64 -7.08
CA ILE A 270 -10.72 17.92 -6.07
C ILE A 270 -11.35 18.53 -4.83
N GLY A 271 -12.22 19.53 -4.98
CA GLY A 271 -12.87 20.21 -3.86
C GLY A 271 -13.71 19.27 -2.98
N ILE A 272 -14.49 18.39 -3.60
CA ILE A 272 -15.30 17.38 -2.87
C ILE A 272 -14.40 16.35 -2.17
N VAL A 273 -13.34 15.85 -2.83
CA VAL A 273 -12.41 14.89 -2.20
C VAL A 273 -11.64 15.53 -1.05
N VAL A 274 -11.17 16.77 -1.20
CA VAL A 274 -10.49 17.49 -0.11
C VAL A 274 -11.47 17.71 1.06
N ALA A 275 -12.72 18.09 0.79
CA ALA A 275 -13.73 18.21 1.84
C ALA A 275 -13.96 16.88 2.57
N MET A 276 -14.04 15.75 1.84
CA MET A 276 -14.14 14.41 2.44
C MET A 276 -12.96 14.11 3.36
N ILE A 277 -11.73 14.38 2.91
CA ILE A 277 -10.52 14.16 3.70
C ILE A 277 -10.54 15.01 4.98
N VAL A 278 -10.90 16.28 4.86
CA VAL A 278 -11.02 17.19 6.01
C VAL A 278 -12.05 16.66 7.00
N LEU A 279 -13.23 16.24 6.52
CA LEU A 279 -14.28 15.69 7.38
C LEU A 279 -13.88 14.37 8.05
N LEU A 280 -13.07 13.53 7.40
CA LEU A 280 -12.53 12.29 8.00
C LEU A 280 -11.45 12.56 9.07
N LEU A 281 -10.73 13.68 8.96
CA LEU A 281 -9.71 14.07 9.93
C LEU A 281 -10.26 14.92 11.07
N LEU A 282 -11.39 15.58 10.85
CA LEU A 282 -11.98 16.51 11.81
C LEU A 282 -12.28 15.90 13.18
N PRO A 283 -12.79 14.65 13.32
CA PRO A 283 -13.01 14.02 14.62
C PRO A 283 -11.77 13.93 15.50
N SER A 284 -10.57 13.78 14.90
CA SER A 284 -9.29 13.73 15.65
C SER A 284 -8.93 15.09 16.29
N LEU A 285 -9.50 16.19 15.80
CA LEU A 285 -9.22 17.55 16.27
C LEU A 285 -10.35 18.12 17.16
N LEU A 286 -11.55 17.54 17.10
CA LEU A 286 -12.70 18.04 17.84
C LEU A 286 -12.74 17.49 19.28
N PRO A 287 -13.15 18.30 20.27
CA PRO A 287 -13.54 17.78 21.59
C PRO A 287 -14.80 16.92 21.44
N ASP A 288 -15.14 16.18 22.49
CA ASP A 288 -16.33 15.34 22.49
C ASP A 288 -17.60 16.20 22.36
N CYS A 289 -18.24 16.12 21.21
CA CYS A 289 -19.45 16.86 20.83
C CYS A 289 -20.29 16.04 19.85
N THR A 290 -21.55 16.43 19.67
CA THR A 290 -22.49 15.77 18.76
C THR A 290 -21.95 15.68 17.32
N ILE A 291 -21.23 16.69 16.85
CA ILE A 291 -20.63 16.68 15.50
C ILE A 291 -19.59 15.57 15.39
N LYS A 292 -18.70 15.42 16.38
CA LYS A 292 -17.71 14.34 16.41
C LYS A 292 -18.39 12.98 16.38
N THR A 293 -19.46 12.78 17.16
CA THR A 293 -20.21 11.52 17.20
C THR A 293 -20.83 11.21 15.83
N VAL A 294 -21.48 12.18 15.18
CA VAL A 294 -22.07 11.99 13.83
C VAL A 294 -21.01 11.70 12.78
N LEU A 295 -19.86 12.38 12.80
CA LEU A 295 -18.78 12.15 11.84
C LEU A 295 -18.15 10.75 12.03
N ASN A 296 -17.98 10.31 13.28
CA ASN A 296 -17.50 8.96 13.58
C ASN A 296 -18.49 7.87 13.15
N ASP A 297 -19.79 8.09 13.36
CA ASP A 297 -20.85 7.17 12.93
C ASP A 297 -20.92 7.04 11.41
N LEU A 298 -20.86 8.16 10.68
CA LEU A 298 -20.78 8.16 9.23
C LEU A 298 -19.54 7.39 8.73
N SER A 299 -18.45 7.48 9.46
CA SER A 299 -17.18 6.79 9.16
C SER A 299 -16.75 6.95 7.69
N LEU A 300 -15.81 6.13 7.24
CA LEU A 300 -15.37 6.12 5.83
C LEU A 300 -16.49 5.71 4.87
N LEU A 301 -17.33 4.74 5.27
CA LEU A 301 -18.41 4.24 4.43
C LEU A 301 -19.46 5.34 4.13
N GLY A 302 -19.94 6.00 5.15
CA GLY A 302 -20.94 7.06 4.99
C GLY A 302 -20.40 8.25 4.19
N MET A 303 -19.19 8.73 4.55
CA MET A 303 -18.55 9.85 3.86
C MET A 303 -18.30 9.57 2.38
N SER A 304 -17.70 8.41 2.05
CA SER A 304 -17.44 8.06 0.66
C SER A 304 -18.72 7.80 -0.14
N SER A 305 -19.77 7.25 0.49
CA SER A 305 -21.08 7.05 -0.14
C SER A 305 -21.73 8.39 -0.51
N ILE A 306 -21.67 9.39 0.39
CA ILE A 306 -22.16 10.76 0.11
C ILE A 306 -21.37 11.36 -1.07
N VAL A 307 -20.06 11.22 -1.09
CA VAL A 307 -19.22 11.74 -2.19
C VAL A 307 -19.57 11.07 -3.52
N VAL A 308 -19.75 9.75 -3.55
CA VAL A 308 -20.17 9.02 -4.76
C VAL A 308 -21.54 9.53 -5.23
N LEU A 309 -22.50 9.73 -4.32
CA LEU A 309 -23.79 10.30 -4.65
C LEU A 309 -23.66 11.70 -5.27
N LEU A 310 -22.85 12.58 -4.67
CA LEU A 310 -22.58 13.91 -5.20
C LEU A 310 -21.98 13.86 -6.61
N PHE A 311 -21.05 12.95 -6.86
CA PHE A 311 -20.45 12.77 -8.19
C PHE A 311 -21.45 12.30 -9.25
N CYS A 312 -22.46 11.51 -8.87
CA CYS A 312 -23.52 11.07 -9.78
C CYS A 312 -24.53 12.19 -10.09
N VAL A 313 -24.83 13.08 -9.12
CA VAL A 313 -25.86 14.09 -9.22
C VAL A 313 -25.32 15.38 -9.86
N ILE A 314 -24.12 15.82 -9.47
CA ILE A 314 -23.53 17.07 -9.97
C ILE A 314 -23.23 16.94 -11.45
N ARG A 315 -23.79 17.86 -12.26
CA ARG A 315 -23.60 17.92 -13.70
C ARG A 315 -22.82 19.16 -14.09
N ILE A 316 -21.76 18.98 -14.88
CA ILE A 316 -20.96 20.06 -15.47
C ILE A 316 -20.85 19.80 -16.96
N GLY A 317 -21.26 20.76 -17.77
CA GLY A 317 -21.35 20.61 -19.22
C GLY A 317 -22.39 19.58 -19.67
N GLY A 318 -23.51 19.44 -18.90
CA GLY A 318 -24.62 18.52 -19.22
C GLY A 318 -24.37 17.06 -18.85
N LYS A 319 -23.17 16.70 -18.37
CA LYS A 319 -22.78 15.33 -18.00
C LYS A 319 -22.50 15.21 -16.50
N PRO A 320 -22.88 14.10 -15.82
CA PRO A 320 -22.49 13.87 -14.44
C PRO A 320 -20.98 13.78 -14.30
N LEU A 321 -20.44 14.00 -13.09
CA LEU A 321 -19.00 13.87 -12.86
C LEU A 321 -18.53 12.43 -13.08
N ILE A 322 -19.33 11.45 -12.65
CA ILE A 322 -19.11 10.02 -12.95
C ILE A 322 -20.40 9.36 -13.43
N ARG A 323 -20.24 8.28 -14.19
CA ARG A 323 -21.29 7.31 -14.49
C ARG A 323 -21.07 6.09 -13.60
N ILE A 324 -22.02 5.79 -12.72
CA ILE A 324 -21.85 4.75 -11.71
C ILE A 324 -21.52 3.37 -12.32
N GLN A 325 -22.12 3.01 -13.44
CA GLN A 325 -21.85 1.74 -14.13
C GLN A 325 -20.38 1.66 -14.59
N GLU A 326 -19.86 2.74 -15.14
CA GLU A 326 -18.47 2.80 -15.59
C GLU A 326 -17.48 2.81 -14.41
N ALA A 327 -17.78 3.59 -13.37
CA ALA A 327 -16.98 3.67 -12.17
C ALA A 327 -16.95 2.33 -11.40
N SER A 328 -18.07 1.62 -11.32
CA SER A 328 -18.13 0.30 -10.68
C SER A 328 -17.36 -0.77 -11.47
N SER A 329 -17.40 -0.72 -12.80
CA SER A 329 -16.73 -1.73 -13.64
C SER A 329 -15.22 -1.49 -13.79
N LYS A 330 -14.78 -0.20 -13.87
CA LYS A 330 -13.38 0.16 -14.11
C LYS A 330 -12.64 0.64 -12.86
N GLY A 331 -13.36 1.22 -11.90
CA GLY A 331 -12.78 1.81 -10.70
C GLY A 331 -12.61 0.84 -9.55
N VAL A 332 -13.51 -0.13 -9.40
CA VAL A 332 -13.46 -1.07 -8.28
C VAL A 332 -12.38 -2.13 -8.52
N ILE A 333 -11.42 -2.20 -7.60
CA ILE A 333 -10.33 -3.17 -7.63
C ILE A 333 -10.78 -4.43 -6.90
N TRP A 334 -11.52 -5.30 -7.59
CA TRP A 334 -12.11 -6.51 -7.03
C TRP A 334 -11.13 -7.42 -6.28
N PRO A 335 -9.89 -7.64 -6.74
CA PRO A 335 -8.91 -8.38 -5.96
C PRO A 335 -8.67 -7.80 -4.57
N MET A 336 -8.58 -6.47 -4.44
CA MET A 336 -8.44 -5.80 -3.15
C MET A 336 -9.71 -5.94 -2.29
N VAL A 337 -10.89 -5.85 -2.90
CA VAL A 337 -12.17 -6.02 -2.19
C VAL A 337 -12.27 -7.41 -1.56
N MET A 338 -11.94 -8.46 -2.32
CA MET A 338 -11.94 -9.85 -1.82
C MET A 338 -10.89 -10.07 -0.72
N MET A 339 -9.71 -9.48 -0.87
CA MET A 339 -8.69 -9.53 0.17
C MET A 339 -9.17 -8.85 1.46
N VAL A 340 -9.79 -7.67 1.37
CA VAL A 340 -10.34 -6.95 2.54
C VAL A 340 -11.45 -7.74 3.21
N ALA A 341 -12.31 -8.42 2.44
CA ALA A 341 -13.36 -9.29 2.98
C ALA A 341 -12.80 -10.48 3.78
N LEU A 342 -11.61 -10.97 3.42
CA LEU A 342 -10.91 -12.05 4.12
C LEU A 342 -10.20 -11.60 5.40
N ILE A 343 -9.75 -10.32 5.49
CA ILE A 343 -8.88 -9.84 6.57
C ILE A 343 -9.49 -10.04 7.95
N ALA A 344 -10.72 -9.59 8.17
CA ALA A 344 -11.35 -9.66 9.48
C ALA A 344 -11.55 -11.10 9.97
N PRO A 345 -12.16 -12.01 9.19
CA PRO A 345 -12.34 -13.40 9.63
C PRO A 345 -11.01 -14.15 9.79
N MET A 346 -10.05 -13.90 8.92
CA MET A 346 -8.70 -14.49 9.05
C MET A 346 -8.00 -13.97 10.30
N GLY A 347 -8.07 -12.67 10.58
CA GLY A 347 -7.49 -12.07 11.77
C GLY A 347 -8.10 -12.65 13.05
N SER A 348 -9.41 -12.69 13.14
CA SER A 348 -10.13 -13.29 14.27
C SER A 348 -9.77 -14.78 14.46
N ALA A 349 -9.66 -15.53 13.36
CA ALA A 349 -9.27 -16.93 13.43
C ALA A 349 -7.83 -17.13 13.89
N LEU A 350 -6.89 -16.30 13.44
CA LEU A 350 -5.47 -16.35 13.84
C LEU A 350 -5.25 -15.97 15.30
N THR A 351 -6.06 -15.03 15.84
CA THR A 351 -5.94 -14.54 17.21
C THR A 351 -6.85 -15.28 18.20
N SER A 352 -7.69 -16.20 17.71
CA SER A 352 -8.57 -17.01 18.58
C SER A 352 -7.76 -17.91 19.51
N GLU A 353 -8.16 -17.96 20.78
CA GLU A 353 -7.61 -18.92 21.75
C GLU A 353 -7.85 -20.36 21.30
N ASP A 354 -9.00 -20.63 20.66
CA ASP A 354 -9.36 -21.95 20.14
C ASP A 354 -8.43 -22.45 19.03
N ALA A 355 -7.68 -21.58 18.38
CA ALA A 355 -6.71 -21.96 17.36
C ALA A 355 -5.37 -22.43 17.94
N GLY A 356 -4.96 -21.91 19.11
CA GLY A 356 -3.67 -22.18 19.73
C GLY A 356 -2.46 -21.59 18.99
N ILE A 357 -2.70 -20.79 17.94
CA ILE A 357 -1.64 -20.22 17.10
C ILE A 357 -0.85 -19.16 17.87
N VAL A 358 -1.54 -18.28 18.60
CA VAL A 358 -0.92 -17.25 19.42
C VAL A 358 -0.02 -17.88 20.49
N THR A 359 -0.46 -18.98 21.11
CA THR A 359 0.33 -19.72 22.09
C THR A 359 1.62 -20.25 21.46
N LEU A 360 1.54 -20.89 20.30
CA LEU A 360 2.74 -21.37 19.59
C LEU A 360 3.71 -20.23 19.27
N ILE A 361 3.20 -19.12 18.72
CA ILE A 361 4.01 -17.95 18.39
C ILE A 361 4.70 -17.41 19.65
N SER A 362 3.96 -17.32 20.75
CA SER A 362 4.50 -16.87 22.05
C SER A 362 5.58 -17.81 22.54
N ASP A 363 5.38 -19.12 22.48
CA ASP A 363 6.37 -20.11 22.90
C ASP A 363 7.67 -20.04 22.10
N VAL A 364 7.58 -19.78 20.80
CA VAL A 364 8.76 -19.65 19.91
C VAL A 364 9.46 -18.30 20.10
N LEU A 365 8.72 -17.22 20.23
CA LEU A 365 9.29 -15.87 20.30
C LEU A 365 9.72 -15.47 21.72
N ASN A 366 9.01 -15.92 22.77
CA ASN A 366 9.36 -15.58 24.14
C ASN A 366 10.83 -15.85 24.50
N PRO A 367 11.46 -16.99 24.16
CA PRO A 367 12.88 -17.19 24.42
C PRO A 367 13.80 -16.20 23.73
N LEU A 368 13.36 -15.65 22.59
CA LEU A 368 14.13 -14.69 21.80
C LEU A 368 14.03 -13.27 22.34
N VAL A 369 12.91 -12.90 22.98
CA VAL A 369 12.61 -11.52 23.39
C VAL A 369 12.50 -11.33 24.89
N SER A 370 12.21 -12.38 25.68
CA SER A 370 12.09 -12.30 27.15
C SER A 370 13.35 -11.76 27.81
N GLY A 371 13.18 -10.77 28.66
CA GLY A 371 14.28 -10.10 29.36
C GLY A 371 15.16 -9.20 28.48
N LYS A 372 14.79 -9.02 27.20
CA LYS A 372 15.49 -8.11 26.30
C LYS A 372 14.70 -6.81 26.11
N PRO A 373 15.38 -5.71 25.78
CA PRO A 373 14.69 -4.45 25.48
C PRO A 373 13.71 -4.61 24.30
N ALA A 374 12.55 -3.98 24.40
CA ALA A 374 11.45 -4.02 23.41
C ALA A 374 11.90 -3.73 21.97
N TRP A 375 12.88 -2.85 21.77
CA TRP A 375 13.41 -2.50 20.46
C TRP A 375 14.00 -3.70 19.68
N ILE A 376 14.44 -4.78 20.36
CA ILE A 376 14.95 -5.99 19.71
C ILE A 376 13.82 -6.70 18.95
N PHE A 377 12.64 -6.82 19.57
CA PHE A 377 11.47 -7.36 18.90
C PHE A 377 11.08 -6.50 17.67
N VAL A 378 11.04 -5.19 17.85
CA VAL A 378 10.79 -4.25 16.73
C VAL A 378 11.81 -4.45 15.62
N ALA A 379 13.09 -4.58 15.96
CA ALA A 379 14.15 -4.80 14.95
C ALA A 379 13.94 -6.11 14.19
N ILE A 380 13.60 -7.19 14.88
CA ILE A 380 13.31 -8.48 14.25
C ILE A 380 12.13 -8.33 13.28
N MET A 381 11.01 -7.74 13.73
CA MET A 381 9.81 -7.63 12.92
C MET A 381 10.00 -6.71 11.70
N VAL A 382 10.71 -5.59 11.87
CA VAL A 382 11.04 -4.67 10.76
C VAL A 382 11.96 -5.36 9.74
N VAL A 383 13.02 -6.02 10.19
CA VAL A 383 13.96 -6.73 9.29
C VAL A 383 13.26 -7.87 8.54
N VAL A 384 12.51 -8.70 9.26
CA VAL A 384 11.73 -9.79 8.67
C VAL A 384 10.70 -9.23 7.67
N GLY A 385 9.99 -8.17 8.02
CA GLY A 385 9.04 -7.49 7.14
C GLY A 385 9.69 -7.01 5.85
N VAL A 386 10.81 -6.28 5.93
CA VAL A 386 11.55 -5.79 4.76
C VAL A 386 12.10 -6.94 3.90
N VAL A 387 12.64 -7.98 4.51
CA VAL A 387 13.17 -9.13 3.75
C VAL A 387 12.04 -9.86 3.04
N LEU A 388 11.01 -10.28 3.76
CA LEU A 388 9.93 -11.09 3.19
C LEU A 388 9.14 -10.34 2.13
N THR A 389 8.91 -9.03 2.30
CA THR A 389 8.14 -8.24 1.32
C THR A 389 8.84 -8.11 -0.05
N ASN A 390 10.15 -8.33 -0.12
CA ASN A 390 10.86 -8.35 -1.39
C ASN A 390 10.74 -9.68 -2.13
N PHE A 391 10.32 -10.76 -1.47
CA PHE A 391 10.03 -12.06 -2.11
C PHE A 391 8.55 -12.25 -2.40
N ALA A 392 7.67 -11.69 -1.57
CA ALA A 392 6.22 -11.79 -1.70
C ALA A 392 5.56 -10.41 -1.58
N GLN A 393 4.35 -10.29 -2.12
CA GLN A 393 3.62 -9.02 -2.17
C GLN A 393 3.45 -8.38 -0.78
N ASN A 394 3.66 -7.07 -0.70
CA ASN A 394 3.67 -6.27 0.53
C ASN A 394 2.43 -6.45 1.43
N LEU A 395 1.22 -6.46 0.86
CA LEU A 395 -0.01 -6.66 1.65
C LEU A 395 -0.11 -8.05 2.26
N ILE A 396 0.43 -9.08 1.59
CA ILE A 396 0.46 -10.45 2.08
C ILE A 396 1.35 -10.51 3.34
N ILE A 397 2.54 -9.94 3.25
CA ILE A 397 3.49 -9.93 4.38
C ILE A 397 2.95 -9.11 5.55
N MET A 398 2.28 -7.98 5.26
CA MET A 398 1.60 -7.21 6.29
C MET A 398 0.53 -8.05 7.01
N SER A 399 -0.30 -8.78 6.25
CA SER A 399 -1.34 -9.66 6.80
C SER A 399 -0.77 -10.81 7.63
N LEU A 400 0.40 -11.30 7.27
CA LEU A 400 1.09 -12.37 8.00
C LEU A 400 1.68 -11.88 9.32
N LEU A 401 2.32 -10.69 9.31
CA LEU A 401 3.08 -10.20 10.46
C LEU A 401 2.22 -9.41 11.47
N THR A 402 1.14 -8.77 11.04
CA THR A 402 0.28 -7.97 11.94
C THR A 402 -0.27 -8.77 13.13
N PRO A 403 -0.86 -9.97 12.98
CA PRO A 403 -1.34 -10.73 14.12
C PRO A 403 -0.22 -11.11 15.09
N ILE A 404 0.96 -11.45 14.56
CA ILE A 404 2.14 -11.77 15.37
C ILE A 404 2.55 -10.57 16.24
N VAL A 405 2.60 -9.40 15.61
CA VAL A 405 2.97 -8.16 16.29
C VAL A 405 1.97 -7.81 17.38
N ILE A 406 0.68 -7.89 17.10
CA ILE A 406 -0.37 -7.56 18.07
C ILE A 406 -0.40 -8.56 19.23
N ALA A 407 -0.28 -9.86 18.94
CA ALA A 407 -0.25 -10.90 19.97
C ALA A 407 0.94 -10.74 20.94
N MET A 408 2.10 -10.34 20.43
CA MET A 408 3.34 -10.20 21.22
C MET A 408 3.50 -8.84 21.89
N ALA A 409 2.78 -7.81 21.45
CA ALA A 409 2.96 -6.44 21.92
C ALA A 409 2.82 -6.31 23.45
N ASN A 410 1.80 -6.96 24.03
CA ASN A 410 1.58 -6.96 25.48
C ASN A 410 2.71 -7.69 26.25
N THR A 411 3.32 -8.70 25.66
CA THR A 411 4.39 -9.49 26.29
C THR A 411 5.71 -8.71 26.36
N VAL A 412 5.96 -7.85 25.35
CA VAL A 412 7.21 -7.09 25.22
C VAL A 412 7.06 -5.59 25.56
N ASP A 413 5.91 -5.21 26.10
CA ASP A 413 5.60 -3.81 26.49
C ASP A 413 5.85 -2.80 25.38
N ILE A 414 5.19 -3.03 24.23
CA ILE A 414 5.27 -2.16 23.04
C ILE A 414 3.88 -1.65 22.70
N ASP A 415 3.79 -0.37 22.36
CA ASP A 415 2.57 0.20 21.82
C ASP A 415 2.22 -0.43 20.45
N ILE A 416 1.01 -1.02 20.35
CA ILE A 416 0.55 -1.74 19.15
C ILE A 416 0.35 -0.80 17.95
N TYR A 417 0.00 0.47 18.20
CA TYR A 417 -0.19 1.46 17.15
C TYR A 417 1.18 1.85 16.53
N ALA A 418 2.16 2.11 17.41
CA ALA A 418 3.51 2.48 17.01
C ALA A 418 4.18 1.39 16.16
N ILE A 419 4.15 0.14 16.64
CA ILE A 419 4.79 -0.97 15.91
C ILE A 419 4.06 -1.29 14.60
N THR A 420 2.73 -1.14 14.54
CA THR A 420 1.96 -1.35 13.31
C THR A 420 2.35 -0.31 12.24
N CYS A 421 2.53 0.95 12.62
CA CYS A 421 3.01 1.99 11.69
C CYS A 421 4.42 1.69 11.16
N LEU A 422 5.33 1.23 12.00
CA LEU A 422 6.69 0.83 11.57
C LEU A 422 6.65 -0.37 10.63
N LEU A 423 5.84 -1.38 10.95
CA LEU A 423 5.67 -2.57 10.13
C LEU A 423 5.03 -2.21 8.77
N ALA A 424 4.05 -1.30 8.76
CA ALA A 424 3.44 -0.81 7.52
C ALA A 424 4.47 -0.20 6.58
N ILE A 425 5.36 0.68 7.07
CA ILE A 425 6.44 1.23 6.26
C ILE A 425 7.43 0.16 5.84
N ALA A 426 7.87 -0.71 6.75
CA ALA A 426 8.84 -1.77 6.48
C ALA A 426 8.36 -2.70 5.37
N THR A 427 7.11 -3.15 5.43
CA THR A 427 6.52 -4.04 4.41
C THR A 427 6.28 -3.36 3.07
N HIS A 428 6.25 -2.03 3.02
CA HIS A 428 6.09 -1.28 1.76
C HIS A 428 7.43 -0.90 1.10
N TYR A 429 8.57 -1.26 1.68
CA TYR A 429 9.88 -1.21 1.03
C TYR A 429 10.10 -2.42 0.08
N ALA A 430 9.17 -2.63 -0.82
CA ALA A 430 9.01 -3.80 -1.69
C ALA A 430 9.45 -3.46 -3.13
N VAL A 431 10.76 -3.38 -3.38
CA VAL A 431 11.31 -2.81 -4.63
C VAL A 431 12.47 -3.60 -5.25
N CYS A 432 13.05 -4.59 -4.55
CA CYS A 432 14.26 -5.26 -5.04
C CYS A 432 13.99 -6.42 -6.01
N LEU A 433 12.79 -7.00 -5.99
CA LEU A 433 12.41 -8.09 -6.89
C LEU A 433 11.10 -7.78 -7.61
N PRO A 434 10.86 -8.30 -8.81
CA PRO A 434 9.63 -8.03 -9.56
C PRO A 434 8.36 -8.57 -8.89
N SER A 435 8.49 -9.59 -8.03
CA SER A 435 7.40 -10.19 -7.24
C SER A 435 7.01 -9.36 -6.01
N ALA A 436 7.83 -8.40 -5.61
CA ALA A 436 7.66 -7.64 -4.37
C ALA A 436 6.37 -6.80 -4.36
N SER A 437 6.04 -6.18 -5.48
CA SER A 437 4.82 -5.37 -5.63
C SER A 437 4.44 -5.20 -7.11
N PRO A 438 3.18 -4.84 -7.43
CA PRO A 438 2.79 -4.49 -8.80
C PRO A 438 3.66 -3.37 -9.39
N SER A 439 3.99 -2.36 -8.61
CA SER A 439 4.88 -1.26 -8.99
C SER A 439 6.30 -1.76 -9.32
N ALA A 440 6.83 -2.71 -8.53
CA ALA A 440 8.11 -3.35 -8.82
C ALA A 440 8.04 -4.15 -10.14
N GLY A 441 6.98 -4.93 -10.34
CA GLY A 441 6.75 -5.65 -11.60
C GLY A 441 6.78 -4.72 -12.82
N MET A 442 6.11 -3.57 -12.75
CA MET A 442 6.13 -2.54 -13.81
C MET A 442 7.54 -1.95 -14.00
N MET A 443 8.24 -1.63 -12.92
CA MET A 443 9.62 -1.13 -12.97
C MET A 443 10.56 -2.09 -13.68
N PHE A 444 10.53 -3.37 -13.33
CA PHE A 444 11.37 -4.40 -13.96
C PHE A 444 10.97 -4.68 -15.43
N ALA A 445 9.72 -4.45 -15.81
CA ALA A 445 9.24 -4.54 -17.19
C ALA A 445 9.64 -3.34 -18.04
N ASN A 446 10.10 -2.23 -17.46
CA ASN A 446 10.50 -1.03 -18.19
C ASN A 446 11.80 -1.30 -18.96
N PRO A 447 11.83 -1.14 -20.31
CA PRO A 447 13.02 -1.45 -21.15
C PRO A 447 14.22 -0.54 -20.86
N ASN A 448 14.01 0.60 -20.22
CA ASN A 448 15.08 1.54 -19.84
C ASN A 448 15.60 1.28 -18.42
N PHE A 449 14.98 0.38 -17.65
CA PHE A 449 15.44 0.02 -16.33
C PHE A 449 16.51 -1.06 -16.38
N LYS A 450 17.51 -0.95 -15.50
CA LYS A 450 18.55 -1.97 -15.31
C LYS A 450 18.33 -2.73 -14.02
N ALA A 451 17.92 -3.99 -14.09
CA ALA A 451 17.64 -4.83 -12.90
C ALA A 451 18.81 -4.88 -11.91
N SER A 452 20.07 -4.81 -12.40
CA SER A 452 21.27 -4.75 -11.56
C SER A 452 21.28 -3.56 -10.60
N PHE A 453 20.59 -2.47 -10.94
CA PHE A 453 20.46 -1.32 -10.04
C PHE A 453 19.63 -1.68 -8.80
N ALA A 454 18.48 -2.35 -9.00
CA ALA A 454 17.65 -2.81 -7.88
C ALA A 454 18.39 -3.81 -6.98
N TYR A 455 19.08 -4.79 -7.57
CA TYR A 455 19.80 -5.81 -6.80
C TYR A 455 20.98 -5.25 -6.00
N LYS A 456 21.68 -4.25 -6.51
CA LYS A 456 22.85 -3.66 -5.83
C LYS A 456 22.45 -2.44 -5.00
N ASN A 457 21.94 -1.41 -5.66
CA ASN A 457 21.67 -0.12 -5.03
C ASN A 457 20.37 -0.12 -4.24
N GLY A 458 19.39 -0.94 -4.68
CA GLY A 458 18.15 -1.15 -3.93
C GLY A 458 18.40 -1.76 -2.56
N VAL A 459 19.22 -2.83 -2.48
CA VAL A 459 19.56 -3.45 -1.18
C VAL A 459 20.25 -2.46 -0.24
N ILE A 460 21.20 -1.64 -0.77
CA ILE A 460 21.84 -0.59 0.04
C ILE A 460 20.81 0.42 0.54
N THR A 461 19.85 0.81 -0.32
CA THR A 461 18.77 1.72 0.05
C THR A 461 17.90 1.12 1.16
N LEU A 462 17.51 -0.15 1.03
CA LEU A 462 16.72 -0.83 2.06
C LEU A 462 17.46 -0.93 3.39
N LEU A 463 18.74 -1.28 3.39
CA LEU A 463 19.56 -1.32 4.60
C LEU A 463 19.62 0.05 5.29
N ALA A 464 19.84 1.12 4.54
CA ALA A 464 19.85 2.48 5.09
C ALA A 464 18.47 2.87 5.66
N CYS A 465 17.39 2.51 4.98
CA CYS A 465 16.03 2.76 5.46
C CYS A 465 15.68 1.93 6.71
N VAL A 466 16.13 0.67 6.80
CA VAL A 466 15.97 -0.16 8.00
C VAL A 466 16.69 0.48 9.19
N VAL A 467 17.95 0.88 9.02
CA VAL A 467 18.69 1.58 10.08
C VAL A 467 17.97 2.87 10.50
N PHE A 468 17.45 3.63 9.55
CA PHE A 468 16.67 4.84 9.84
C PHE A 468 15.38 4.53 10.63
N ILE A 469 14.61 3.52 10.22
CA ILE A 469 13.38 3.11 10.93
C ILE A 469 13.71 2.69 12.35
N LEU A 470 14.75 1.89 12.56
CA LEU A 470 15.11 1.37 13.89
C LEU A 470 15.70 2.44 14.82
N THR A 471 16.30 3.49 14.29
CA THR A 471 16.91 4.55 15.10
C THR A 471 15.98 5.75 15.29
N VAL A 472 15.62 6.40 14.20
CA VAL A 472 14.79 7.62 14.21
C VAL A 472 13.31 7.26 14.18
N GLY A 473 12.92 6.32 13.30
CA GLY A 473 11.52 5.94 13.11
C GLY A 473 10.88 5.39 14.40
N TYR A 474 11.57 4.49 15.09
CA TYR A 474 11.09 3.93 16.36
C TYR A 474 10.84 5.02 17.42
N ARG A 475 11.75 5.96 17.57
CA ARG A 475 11.58 7.09 18.51
C ARG A 475 10.45 8.03 18.07
N TRP A 476 10.33 8.26 16.76
CA TRP A 476 9.31 9.13 16.20
C TRP A 476 7.89 8.61 16.46
N VAL A 477 7.63 7.33 16.16
CA VAL A 477 6.29 6.77 16.36
C VAL A 477 5.92 6.69 17.84
N ASN A 478 6.85 6.32 18.73
CA ASN A 478 6.62 6.33 20.18
C ASN A 478 6.40 7.73 20.77
N LEU A 479 6.75 8.79 20.05
CA LEU A 479 6.43 10.16 20.47
C LEU A 479 5.00 10.56 20.07
N ILE A 480 4.44 9.94 19.03
CA ILE A 480 3.11 10.24 18.49
C ILE A 480 2.03 9.45 19.21
N PHE A 481 2.31 8.19 19.51
CA PHE A 481 1.37 7.29 20.19
C PHE A 481 1.62 7.21 21.66
#